data_f579c7b2afd3cbe160317d67c5682d8a
#
_entry.id   f579c7b2afd3cbe160317d67c5682d8a
#
_cell.length_a   1.000
_cell.length_b   1.000
_cell.length_c   1.000
_cell.angle_alpha   90.00
_cell.angle_beta   90.00
_cell.angle_gamma   90.00
#
_symmetry.space_group_name_H-M   'P 1'
#
loop_
_entity.id
_entity.type
_entity.pdbx_description
1 polymer ?
#
loop_
_entity_poly.entity_id
_entity_poly.type
_entity_poly.pdbx_seq_one_letter_code
_entity_poly.pdbx_strand_id
1 'polypeptide(L)'
;MHLKDLKQKSPADLVAMAEELGIEGASTLRKQELMFSILKVQAENGEEIMGQGTIEVLPDGFGFLRSPEANYLAGPDDIYVAPNQVRKFGLRTGDTVEGEIRGPKEGERYFALVRLVSVNFDDPDAVRHRVNFDNLTPLYPDEKLTLDSADPTVKDKSARVIDIISPQGKGQRALIVAPPRTGKTVLLQNIARAITDNHPEVFLIVLLIDERPEEVTDMQRSVKGEVISSTFDEPASRHVQVAEMVIEKAKRLVEHKKDVVILLDSITRLGRAYNTVVPSSGKVLTGGVDANALQRPKRFFGAARNIEEGGSLSIIATALIDTGSKMDEVIFEEFKGTGNSEIVLDRKVSDKRIFPSLDVGKSGTRKEELLVDQATLSKMWVLRRILMQMGTVDAMQFLLDKMKDAKSNEDFFASMNQ
;
A
#
# COMPACT_ATOMS: atom_id res chain seq x y z
N MET A 1 9.08 -10.25 -25.74
CA MET A 1 8.69 -11.00 -24.51
C MET A 1 8.90 -10.15 -23.27
N HIS A 2 8.06 -10.30 -22.24
CA HIS A 2 8.20 -9.54 -21.00
C HIS A 2 8.79 -10.41 -19.88
N LEU A 3 9.84 -9.92 -19.20
CA LEU A 3 10.49 -10.64 -18.08
C LEU A 3 9.51 -11.00 -16.95
N LYS A 4 8.50 -10.13 -16.71
CA LYS A 4 7.45 -10.35 -15.73
C LYS A 4 6.64 -11.62 -16.00
N ASP A 5 6.34 -11.89 -17.27
CA ASP A 5 5.56 -13.07 -17.67
C ASP A 5 6.32 -14.37 -17.41
N LEU A 6 7.64 -14.34 -17.61
CA LEU A 6 8.50 -15.47 -17.24
C LEU A 6 8.56 -15.72 -15.74
N LYS A 7 8.63 -14.66 -14.93
CA LYS A 7 8.66 -14.78 -13.47
C LYS A 7 7.40 -15.43 -12.89
N GLN A 8 6.25 -15.24 -13.56
CA GLN A 8 4.97 -15.81 -13.14
C GLN A 8 4.77 -17.26 -13.51
N LYS A 9 5.57 -17.79 -14.46
CA LYS A 9 5.48 -19.20 -14.88
C LYS A 9 5.95 -20.15 -13.79
N SER A 10 5.32 -21.34 -13.76
CA SER A 10 5.78 -22.41 -12.89
C SER A 10 7.15 -22.94 -13.32
N PRO A 11 7.94 -23.55 -12.41
CA PRO A 11 9.18 -24.19 -12.80
C PRO A 11 9.02 -25.22 -13.92
N ALA A 12 7.91 -25.99 -13.92
CA ALA A 12 7.62 -26.97 -14.95
C ALA A 12 7.38 -26.33 -16.32
N ASP A 13 6.62 -25.23 -16.38
CA ASP A 13 6.37 -24.49 -17.63
C ASP A 13 7.65 -23.87 -18.17
N LEU A 14 8.53 -23.39 -17.30
CA LEU A 14 9.83 -22.84 -17.71
C LEU A 14 10.76 -23.91 -18.27
N VAL A 15 10.76 -25.11 -17.68
CA VAL A 15 11.53 -26.25 -18.22
C VAL A 15 11.02 -26.64 -19.59
N ALA A 16 9.71 -26.78 -19.76
CA ALA A 16 9.10 -27.10 -21.07
C ALA A 16 9.47 -26.06 -22.14
N MET A 17 9.37 -24.77 -21.78
CA MET A 17 9.73 -23.68 -22.69
C MET A 17 11.22 -23.68 -23.04
N ALA A 18 12.09 -24.00 -22.09
CA ALA A 18 13.53 -24.09 -22.32
C ALA A 18 13.89 -25.26 -23.24
N GLU A 19 13.22 -26.40 -23.06
CA GLU A 19 13.40 -27.59 -23.95
C GLU A 19 12.94 -27.29 -25.37
N GLU A 20 11.80 -26.59 -25.55
CA GLU A 20 11.35 -26.12 -26.87
C GLU A 20 12.36 -25.18 -27.57
N LEU A 21 13.09 -24.39 -26.79
CA LEU A 21 14.14 -23.50 -27.25
C LEU A 21 15.51 -24.23 -27.48
N GLY A 22 15.56 -25.52 -27.20
CA GLY A 22 16.76 -26.34 -27.40
C GLY A 22 17.84 -26.16 -26.31
N ILE A 23 17.44 -25.70 -25.10
CA ILE A 23 18.36 -25.54 -23.98
C ILE A 23 18.61 -26.91 -23.34
N GLU A 24 19.82 -27.43 -23.45
CA GLU A 24 20.21 -28.70 -22.86
C GLU A 24 20.28 -28.61 -21.32
N GLY A 25 19.83 -29.67 -20.63
CA GLY A 25 19.91 -29.76 -19.18
C GLY A 25 18.95 -28.82 -18.44
N ALA A 26 17.90 -28.34 -19.08
CA ALA A 26 16.93 -27.39 -18.49
C ALA A 26 16.37 -27.84 -17.14
N SER A 27 16.11 -29.13 -16.97
CA SER A 27 15.54 -29.70 -15.73
C SER A 27 16.51 -29.67 -14.54
N THR A 28 17.80 -29.45 -14.76
CA THR A 28 18.82 -29.39 -13.69
C THR A 28 19.13 -27.96 -13.24
N LEU A 29 18.68 -26.97 -14.01
CA LEU A 29 18.92 -25.56 -13.72
C LEU A 29 17.96 -25.04 -12.64
N ARG A 30 18.43 -24.11 -11.81
CA ARG A 30 17.59 -23.36 -10.91
C ARG A 30 16.66 -22.43 -11.69
N LYS A 31 15.48 -22.13 -11.16
CA LYS A 31 14.49 -21.26 -11.81
C LYS A 31 15.10 -20.02 -12.45
N GLN A 32 16.02 -19.38 -11.76
CA GLN A 32 16.68 -18.16 -12.20
C GLN A 32 17.64 -18.40 -13.38
N GLU A 33 18.50 -19.43 -13.29
CA GLU A 33 19.41 -19.83 -14.35
C GLU A 33 18.64 -20.22 -15.61
N LEU A 34 17.51 -20.88 -15.42
CA LEU A 34 16.59 -21.28 -16.48
C LEU A 34 15.98 -20.07 -17.19
N MET A 35 15.47 -19.09 -16.43
CA MET A 35 14.96 -17.84 -17.01
C MET A 35 16.05 -17.08 -17.77
N PHE A 36 17.26 -17.01 -17.23
CA PHE A 36 18.41 -16.39 -17.90
C PHE A 36 18.73 -17.06 -19.24
N SER A 37 18.76 -18.39 -19.25
CA SER A 37 19.04 -19.16 -20.46
C SER A 37 17.96 -18.96 -21.53
N ILE A 38 16.69 -18.95 -21.14
CA ILE A 38 15.55 -18.68 -22.04
C ILE A 38 15.69 -17.28 -22.66
N LEU A 39 15.92 -16.26 -21.83
CA LEU A 39 16.03 -14.88 -22.31
C LEU A 39 17.24 -14.68 -23.21
N LYS A 40 18.35 -15.37 -22.94
CA LYS A 40 19.55 -15.32 -23.78
C LYS A 40 19.28 -15.86 -25.19
N VAL A 41 18.65 -17.04 -25.28
CA VAL A 41 18.30 -17.65 -26.57
C VAL A 41 17.30 -16.77 -27.32
N GLN A 42 16.33 -16.20 -26.66
CA GLN A 42 15.37 -15.30 -27.30
C GLN A 42 16.00 -14.01 -27.79
N ALA A 43 16.92 -13.42 -27.01
CA ALA A 43 17.69 -12.26 -27.49
C ALA A 43 18.56 -12.59 -28.69
N GLU A 44 19.17 -13.78 -28.75
CA GLU A 44 19.93 -14.29 -29.91
C GLU A 44 19.03 -14.49 -31.12
N ASN A 45 17.77 -14.84 -30.93
CA ASN A 45 16.76 -14.97 -31.99
C ASN A 45 16.19 -13.61 -32.47
N GLY A 46 16.64 -12.49 -31.88
CA GLY A 46 16.23 -11.14 -32.27
C GLY A 46 14.91 -10.68 -31.67
N GLU A 47 14.39 -11.37 -30.64
CA GLU A 47 13.21 -10.92 -29.91
C GLU A 47 13.55 -9.79 -28.95
N GLU A 48 12.74 -8.73 -28.95
CA GLU A 48 12.84 -7.66 -27.95
C GLU A 48 12.40 -8.19 -26.60
N ILE A 49 13.26 -8.01 -25.59
CA ILE A 49 12.97 -8.37 -24.21
C ILE A 49 12.62 -7.10 -23.44
N MET A 50 11.44 -7.11 -22.82
CA MET A 50 10.96 -6.00 -22.00
C MET A 50 11.15 -6.33 -20.52
N GLY A 51 11.66 -5.34 -19.77
CA GLY A 51 11.80 -5.40 -18.31
C GLY A 51 11.10 -4.24 -17.65
N GLN A 52 10.61 -4.46 -16.44
CA GLN A 52 9.96 -3.47 -15.61
C GLN A 52 10.41 -3.61 -14.15
N GLY A 53 10.51 -2.50 -13.45
CA GLY A 53 10.78 -2.47 -12.02
C GLY A 53 10.74 -1.06 -11.45
N THR A 54 10.91 -0.98 -10.15
CA THR A 54 11.02 0.30 -9.44
C THR A 54 12.49 0.62 -9.24
N ILE A 55 12.96 1.76 -9.74
CA ILE A 55 14.37 2.11 -9.66
C ILE A 55 14.78 2.50 -8.25
N GLU A 56 15.90 1.96 -7.79
CA GLU A 56 16.69 2.46 -6.69
C GLU A 56 17.97 3.05 -7.24
N VAL A 57 18.14 4.37 -7.10
CA VAL A 57 19.34 5.08 -7.53
C VAL A 57 20.36 5.05 -6.42
N LEU A 58 21.55 4.53 -6.72
CA LEU A 58 22.64 4.41 -5.75
C LEU A 58 23.51 5.70 -5.73
N PRO A 59 24.29 5.91 -4.67
CA PRO A 59 25.11 7.12 -4.52
C PRO A 59 26.08 7.38 -5.69
N ASP A 60 26.52 6.31 -6.36
CA ASP A 60 27.43 6.40 -7.52
C ASP A 60 26.71 6.85 -8.81
N GLY A 61 25.40 7.10 -8.75
CA GLY A 61 24.61 7.64 -9.84
C GLY A 61 24.02 6.61 -10.81
N PHE A 62 24.35 5.32 -10.69
CA PHE A 62 23.66 4.25 -11.41
C PHE A 62 22.47 3.73 -10.58
N GLY A 63 21.59 2.94 -11.18
CA GLY A 63 20.43 2.38 -10.51
C GLY A 63 20.18 0.93 -10.84
N PHE A 64 19.30 0.32 -10.05
CA PHE A 64 18.73 -0.98 -10.32
C PHE A 64 17.21 -0.93 -10.31
N LEU A 65 16.57 -1.61 -11.24
CA LEU A 65 15.14 -1.84 -11.21
C LEU A 65 14.87 -3.02 -10.28
N ARG A 66 14.25 -2.72 -9.13
CA ARG A 66 13.86 -3.69 -8.12
C ARG A 66 12.47 -4.23 -8.41
N SER A 67 12.26 -5.51 -8.09
CA SER A 67 10.99 -6.19 -8.34
C SER A 67 10.07 -6.11 -7.11
N PRO A 68 8.78 -5.74 -7.28
CA PRO A 68 7.81 -5.80 -6.19
C PRO A 68 7.56 -7.23 -5.69
N GLU A 69 7.69 -8.25 -6.56
CA GLU A 69 7.57 -9.66 -6.17
C GLU A 69 8.67 -10.10 -5.21
N ALA A 70 9.83 -9.42 -5.21
CA ALA A 70 10.93 -9.60 -4.26
C ALA A 70 10.90 -8.58 -3.12
N ASN A 71 9.80 -7.88 -2.90
CA ASN A 71 9.67 -6.81 -1.91
C ASN A 71 10.77 -5.75 -2.03
N TYR A 72 11.18 -5.43 -3.25
CA TYR A 72 12.28 -4.50 -3.57
C TYR A 72 13.65 -4.91 -3.00
N LEU A 73 13.83 -6.18 -2.65
CA LEU A 73 15.12 -6.70 -2.22
C LEU A 73 16.09 -6.71 -3.40
N ALA A 74 17.34 -6.33 -3.12
CA ALA A 74 18.41 -6.51 -4.08
C ALA A 74 18.55 -8.00 -4.42
N GLY A 75 18.55 -8.30 -5.68
CA GLY A 75 18.60 -9.66 -6.18
C GLY A 75 19.31 -9.74 -7.53
N PRO A 76 19.67 -10.95 -7.93
CA PRO A 76 20.38 -11.18 -9.19
C PRO A 76 19.50 -10.94 -10.42
N ASP A 77 18.17 -10.84 -10.25
CA ASP A 77 17.20 -10.52 -11.30
C ASP A 77 17.01 -9.02 -11.54
N ASP A 78 17.73 -8.18 -10.78
CA ASP A 78 17.63 -6.74 -10.92
C ASP A 78 18.20 -6.30 -12.27
N ILE A 79 17.62 -5.23 -12.80
CA ILE A 79 18.04 -4.68 -14.09
C ILE A 79 18.89 -3.44 -13.82
N TYR A 80 20.11 -3.45 -14.33
CA TYR A 80 21.03 -2.33 -14.23
C TYR A 80 20.59 -1.17 -15.13
N VAL A 81 20.66 0.04 -14.57
CA VAL A 81 20.41 1.31 -15.27
C VAL A 81 21.66 2.18 -15.19
N ALA A 82 22.23 2.52 -16.34
CA ALA A 82 23.47 3.27 -16.41
C ALA A 82 23.30 4.74 -15.91
N PRO A 83 24.35 5.38 -15.35
CA PRO A 83 24.28 6.75 -14.85
C PRO A 83 23.85 7.78 -15.88
N ASN A 84 24.23 7.60 -17.13
CA ASN A 84 23.84 8.49 -18.23
C ASN A 84 22.32 8.43 -18.50
N GLN A 85 21.69 7.26 -18.39
CA GLN A 85 20.24 7.09 -18.53
C GLN A 85 19.51 7.71 -17.34
N VAL A 86 20.02 7.51 -16.13
CA VAL A 86 19.46 8.13 -14.90
C VAL A 86 19.44 9.65 -15.04
N ARG A 87 20.54 10.25 -15.49
CA ARG A 87 20.64 11.70 -15.70
C ARG A 87 19.80 12.20 -16.87
N LYS A 88 19.84 11.50 -18.01
CA LYS A 88 19.13 11.91 -19.23
C LYS A 88 17.63 12.03 -19.01
N PHE A 89 17.03 11.08 -18.27
CA PHE A 89 15.61 11.00 -18.02
C PHE A 89 15.21 11.55 -16.65
N GLY A 90 16.16 12.06 -15.85
CA GLY A 90 15.88 12.59 -14.52
C GLY A 90 15.25 11.57 -13.59
N LEU A 91 15.68 10.30 -13.68
CA LEU A 91 15.15 9.22 -12.86
C LEU A 91 15.53 9.40 -11.39
N ARG A 92 14.59 9.15 -10.53
CA ARG A 92 14.79 9.18 -9.07
C ARG A 92 14.29 7.89 -8.43
N THR A 93 14.84 7.55 -7.28
CA THR A 93 14.39 6.40 -6.50
C THR A 93 12.87 6.43 -6.34
N GLY A 94 12.22 5.30 -6.64
CA GLY A 94 10.77 5.15 -6.61
C GLY A 94 10.11 5.22 -7.98
N ASP A 95 10.76 5.73 -9.03
CA ASP A 95 10.19 5.71 -10.38
C ASP A 95 9.97 4.27 -10.85
N THR A 96 8.79 4.00 -11.36
CA THR A 96 8.49 2.73 -12.05
C THR A 96 8.91 2.86 -13.50
N VAL A 97 9.88 2.06 -13.90
CA VAL A 97 10.53 2.13 -15.21
C VAL A 97 10.24 0.85 -15.99
N GLU A 98 9.85 1.01 -17.24
CA GLU A 98 9.71 -0.07 -18.21
C GLU A 98 10.54 0.23 -19.45
N GLY A 99 11.21 -0.77 -19.97
CA GLY A 99 12.02 -0.60 -21.16
C GLY A 99 12.57 -1.89 -21.71
N GLU A 100 13.23 -1.74 -22.84
CA GLU A 100 13.95 -2.82 -23.50
C GLU A 100 15.24 -3.12 -22.73
N ILE A 101 15.48 -4.37 -22.45
CA ILE A 101 16.66 -4.86 -21.74
C ILE A 101 17.48 -5.81 -22.62
N ARG A 102 18.77 -5.91 -22.32
CA ARG A 102 19.67 -6.89 -22.88
C ARG A 102 20.24 -7.82 -21.82
N GLY A 103 20.63 -9.00 -22.23
CA GLY A 103 21.38 -9.92 -21.39
C GLY A 103 22.74 -9.38 -20.97
N PRO A 104 23.32 -9.91 -19.88
CA PRO A 104 24.66 -9.56 -19.45
C PRO A 104 25.72 -9.95 -20.48
N LYS A 105 26.67 -9.05 -20.71
CA LYS A 105 27.87 -9.31 -21.49
C LYS A 105 28.92 -10.05 -20.67
N GLU A 106 30.01 -10.46 -21.31
CA GLU A 106 31.12 -11.08 -20.62
C GLU A 106 31.64 -10.18 -19.49
N GLY A 107 31.69 -10.71 -18.26
CA GLY A 107 32.05 -9.97 -17.04
C GLY A 107 30.91 -9.21 -16.37
N GLU A 108 29.72 -9.11 -16.96
CA GLU A 108 28.53 -8.52 -16.35
C GLU A 108 27.70 -9.58 -15.61
N ARG A 109 26.98 -9.15 -14.58
CA ARG A 109 26.13 -10.04 -13.77
C ARG A 109 24.63 -9.82 -14.00
N TYR A 110 24.24 -8.64 -14.47
CA TYR A 110 22.86 -8.19 -14.53
C TYR A 110 22.40 -7.95 -15.95
N PHE A 111 21.08 -8.10 -16.18
CA PHE A 111 20.46 -7.49 -17.35
C PHE A 111 20.65 -5.98 -17.27
N ALA A 112 20.73 -5.33 -18.43
CA ALA A 112 20.90 -3.90 -18.52
C ALA A 112 19.78 -3.27 -19.36
N LEU A 113 19.27 -2.13 -18.88
CA LEU A 113 18.33 -1.31 -19.64
C LEU A 113 19.02 -0.71 -20.87
N VAL A 114 18.45 -0.95 -22.04
CA VAL A 114 18.94 -0.42 -23.32
C VAL A 114 18.17 0.81 -23.72
N ARG A 115 16.84 0.71 -23.75
CA ARG A 115 15.93 1.77 -24.17
C ARG A 115 14.76 1.90 -23.22
N LEU A 116 14.56 3.10 -22.71
CA LEU A 116 13.44 3.43 -21.84
C LEU A 116 12.17 3.57 -22.67
N VAL A 117 11.08 2.94 -22.26
CA VAL A 117 9.78 2.98 -22.94
C VAL A 117 8.77 3.79 -22.16
N SER A 118 8.69 3.60 -20.83
CA SER A 118 7.80 4.40 -19.97
C SER A 118 8.41 4.66 -18.60
N VAL A 119 7.97 5.74 -17.97
CA VAL A 119 8.26 6.07 -16.57
C VAL A 119 6.94 6.39 -15.88
N ASN A 120 6.65 5.66 -14.80
CA ASN A 120 5.38 5.78 -14.07
C ASN A 120 4.15 5.66 -14.99
N PHE A 121 4.25 4.77 -16.01
CA PHE A 121 3.23 4.49 -17.02
C PHE A 121 2.96 5.62 -18.02
N ASP A 122 3.77 6.67 -18.01
CA ASP A 122 3.70 7.78 -18.95
C ASP A 122 4.92 7.79 -19.88
N ASP A 123 4.86 8.61 -20.92
CA ASP A 123 5.98 8.82 -21.84
C ASP A 123 7.20 9.35 -21.07
N PRO A 124 8.42 8.89 -21.37
CA PRO A 124 9.64 9.34 -20.70
C PRO A 124 9.88 10.86 -20.76
N ASP A 125 9.39 11.54 -21.80
CA ASP A 125 9.51 13.00 -21.92
C ASP A 125 8.61 13.75 -20.91
N ALA A 126 7.54 13.15 -20.43
CA ALA A 126 6.69 13.72 -19.38
C ALA A 126 7.43 13.94 -18.05
N VAL A 127 8.47 13.13 -17.78
CA VAL A 127 9.29 13.23 -16.56
C VAL A 127 9.99 14.58 -16.44
N ARG A 128 10.36 15.19 -17.56
CA ARG A 128 11.07 16.48 -17.58
C ARG A 128 10.25 17.65 -17.05
N HIS A 129 8.93 17.51 -17.09
CA HIS A 129 7.98 18.56 -16.69
C HIS A 129 7.31 18.29 -15.36
N ARG A 130 7.69 17.20 -14.68
CA ARG A 130 7.10 16.85 -13.38
C ARG A 130 7.53 17.82 -12.29
N VAL A 131 6.59 18.16 -11.41
CA VAL A 131 6.85 18.92 -10.19
C VAL A 131 7.19 17.95 -9.07
N ASN A 132 8.22 18.25 -8.29
CA ASN A 132 8.58 17.44 -7.12
C ASN A 132 7.43 17.38 -6.13
N PHE A 133 7.21 16.23 -5.54
CA PHE A 133 6.12 15.97 -4.59
C PHE A 133 6.03 17.03 -3.47
N ASP A 134 7.16 17.44 -2.91
CA ASP A 134 7.22 18.44 -1.83
C ASP A 134 6.79 19.85 -2.25
N ASN A 135 6.77 20.13 -3.55
CA ASN A 135 6.35 21.42 -4.13
C ASN A 135 4.87 21.40 -4.60
N LEU A 136 4.18 20.26 -4.50
CA LEU A 136 2.78 20.14 -4.86
C LEU A 136 1.89 20.75 -3.78
N THR A 137 0.78 21.36 -4.18
CA THR A 137 -0.16 22.05 -3.28
C THR A 137 -1.10 21.07 -2.58
N PRO A 138 -0.99 20.89 -1.25
CA PRO A 138 -1.85 19.96 -0.54
C PRO A 138 -3.25 20.52 -0.31
N LEU A 139 -4.26 19.67 -0.52
CA LEU A 139 -5.67 19.96 -0.26
C LEU A 139 -6.25 18.94 0.74
N TYR A 140 -7.40 19.28 1.31
CA TYR A 140 -8.24 18.29 1.99
C TYR A 140 -8.78 17.28 0.97
N PRO A 141 -9.03 16.02 1.38
CA PRO A 141 -9.77 15.07 0.55
C PRO A 141 -11.15 15.62 0.19
N ASP A 142 -11.47 15.68 -1.09
CA ASP A 142 -12.72 16.17 -1.64
C ASP A 142 -13.39 15.20 -2.63
N GLU A 143 -12.69 14.13 -2.99
CA GLU A 143 -13.20 13.02 -3.79
C GLU A 143 -13.28 11.75 -2.94
N LYS A 144 -14.49 11.21 -2.82
CA LYS A 144 -14.73 10.04 -1.95
C LYS A 144 -14.14 8.76 -2.54
N LEU A 145 -13.46 8.00 -1.70
CA LEU A 145 -13.15 6.60 -1.93
C LEU A 145 -14.34 5.76 -1.46
N THR A 146 -15.22 5.39 -2.39
CA THR A 146 -16.42 4.61 -2.07
C THR A 146 -16.03 3.20 -1.66
N LEU A 147 -16.43 2.81 -0.46
CA LEU A 147 -16.18 1.48 0.10
C LEU A 147 -17.43 0.59 0.11
N ASP A 148 -18.57 1.12 -0.30
CA ASP A 148 -19.79 0.36 -0.51
C ASP A 148 -19.67 -0.49 -1.78
N SER A 149 -19.74 -1.82 -1.63
CA SER A 149 -19.65 -2.73 -2.78
C SER A 149 -21.03 -2.89 -3.42
N ALA A 150 -21.10 -2.69 -4.72
CA ALA A 150 -22.29 -3.01 -5.52
C ALA A 150 -22.46 -4.55 -5.74
N ASP A 151 -21.47 -5.36 -5.37
CA ASP A 151 -21.50 -6.82 -5.52
C ASP A 151 -22.40 -7.45 -4.44
N PRO A 152 -23.55 -8.01 -4.80
CA PRO A 152 -24.48 -8.63 -3.85
C PRO A 152 -23.92 -9.92 -3.20
N THR A 153 -22.83 -10.47 -3.73
CA THR A 153 -22.18 -11.67 -3.18
C THR A 153 -21.32 -11.35 -1.96
N VAL A 154 -20.93 -10.08 -1.78
CA VAL A 154 -20.16 -9.61 -0.63
C VAL A 154 -21.05 -9.55 0.61
N LYS A 155 -20.95 -10.56 1.45
CA LYS A 155 -21.74 -10.67 2.68
C LYS A 155 -21.21 -9.79 3.82
N ASP A 156 -19.90 -9.51 3.82
CA ASP A 156 -19.26 -8.68 4.84
C ASP A 156 -19.59 -7.20 4.61
N LYS A 157 -20.20 -6.58 5.61
CA LYS A 157 -20.62 -5.17 5.57
C LYS A 157 -19.59 -4.21 6.16
N SER A 158 -18.41 -4.69 6.53
CA SER A 158 -17.42 -3.89 7.25
C SER A 158 -17.01 -2.62 6.48
N ALA A 159 -16.72 -2.76 5.20
CA ALA A 159 -16.36 -1.61 4.36
C ALA A 159 -17.52 -0.62 4.19
N ARG A 160 -18.76 -1.10 4.09
CA ARG A 160 -19.97 -0.28 4.03
C ARG A 160 -20.19 0.52 5.31
N VAL A 161 -19.95 -0.11 6.47
CA VAL A 161 -20.05 0.57 7.77
C VAL A 161 -19.04 1.70 7.89
N ILE A 162 -17.79 1.46 7.46
CA ILE A 162 -16.76 2.52 7.43
C ILE A 162 -17.20 3.67 6.54
N ASP A 163 -17.77 3.38 5.38
CA ASP A 163 -18.24 4.37 4.43
C ASP A 163 -19.33 5.30 5.01
N ILE A 164 -20.14 4.78 5.94
CA ILE A 164 -21.17 5.54 6.65
C ILE A 164 -20.60 6.32 7.84
N ILE A 165 -19.75 5.68 8.63
CA ILE A 165 -19.32 6.24 9.93
C ILE A 165 -18.06 7.10 9.79
N SER A 166 -17.13 6.69 8.94
CA SER A 166 -15.84 7.34 8.72
C SER A 166 -15.50 7.35 7.24
N PRO A 167 -16.22 8.15 6.42
CA PRO A 167 -16.00 8.17 4.97
C PRO A 167 -14.56 8.54 4.67
N GLN A 168 -13.99 7.86 3.68
CA GLN A 168 -12.62 8.03 3.24
C GLN A 168 -12.58 8.78 1.92
N GLY A 169 -11.59 9.62 1.71
CA GLY A 169 -11.38 10.33 0.46
C GLY A 169 -9.99 10.13 -0.11
N LYS A 170 -9.82 10.46 -1.38
CA LYS A 170 -8.51 10.50 -2.03
C LYS A 170 -7.62 11.54 -1.32
N GLY A 171 -6.46 11.12 -0.85
CA GLY A 171 -5.59 11.96 -0.01
C GLY A 171 -5.83 11.79 1.49
N GLN A 172 -6.64 10.83 1.92
CA GLN A 172 -6.94 10.58 3.32
C GLN A 172 -5.72 10.11 4.10
N ARG A 173 -5.58 10.63 5.31
CA ARG A 173 -4.59 10.21 6.30
C ARG A 173 -5.33 9.59 7.48
N ALA A 174 -5.59 8.28 7.39
CA ALA A 174 -6.45 7.56 8.32
C ALA A 174 -5.67 6.61 9.23
N LEU A 175 -6.08 6.56 10.49
CA LEU A 175 -5.63 5.56 11.45
C LEU A 175 -6.76 4.57 11.75
N ILE A 176 -6.45 3.28 11.62
CA ILE A 176 -7.25 2.19 12.18
C ILE A 176 -6.66 1.84 13.54
N VAL A 177 -7.31 2.29 14.59
CA VAL A 177 -6.87 2.06 15.97
C VAL A 177 -7.37 0.70 16.41
N ALA A 178 -6.48 -0.25 16.60
CA ALA A 178 -6.83 -1.66 16.77
C ALA A 178 -6.20 -2.26 18.05
N PRO A 179 -7.03 -2.61 19.03
CA PRO A 179 -6.63 -3.57 20.07
C PRO A 179 -6.38 -4.96 19.46
N PRO A 180 -5.65 -5.84 20.16
CA PRO A 180 -5.46 -7.21 19.70
C PRO A 180 -6.80 -7.96 19.50
N ARG A 181 -6.87 -8.81 18.46
CA ARG A 181 -8.02 -9.69 18.16
C ARG A 181 -9.32 -8.96 17.80
N THR A 182 -9.25 -7.81 17.17
CA THR A 182 -10.41 -7.02 16.75
C THR A 182 -10.80 -7.16 15.28
N GLY A 183 -10.18 -8.10 14.56
CA GLY A 183 -10.48 -8.33 13.14
C GLY A 183 -9.80 -7.36 12.17
N LYS A 184 -8.73 -6.72 12.61
CA LYS A 184 -7.94 -5.74 11.85
C LYS A 184 -7.56 -6.20 10.44
N THR A 185 -7.02 -7.41 10.29
CA THR A 185 -6.54 -7.95 9.01
C THR A 185 -7.69 -8.15 8.01
N VAL A 186 -8.81 -8.71 8.47
CA VAL A 186 -10.01 -8.89 7.63
C VAL A 186 -10.58 -7.55 7.21
N LEU A 187 -10.57 -6.57 8.11
CA LEU A 187 -11.02 -5.21 7.78
C LEU A 187 -10.17 -4.59 6.67
N LEU A 188 -8.84 -4.72 6.73
CA LEU A 188 -7.94 -4.23 5.67
C LEU A 188 -8.18 -4.94 4.34
N GLN A 189 -8.40 -6.25 4.35
CA GLN A 189 -8.75 -7.02 3.14
C GLN A 189 -10.05 -6.51 2.51
N ASN A 190 -11.06 -6.23 3.32
CA ASN A 190 -12.34 -5.69 2.84
C ASN A 190 -12.19 -4.29 2.27
N ILE A 191 -11.41 -3.41 2.90
CA ILE A 191 -11.09 -2.08 2.38
C ILE A 191 -10.34 -2.20 1.05
N ALA A 192 -9.32 -3.05 0.98
CA ALA A 192 -8.54 -3.28 -0.23
C ALA A 192 -9.42 -3.75 -1.39
N ARG A 193 -10.31 -4.71 -1.15
CA ARG A 193 -11.26 -5.21 -2.14
C ARG A 193 -12.19 -4.10 -2.61
N ALA A 194 -12.80 -3.35 -1.70
CA ALA A 194 -13.70 -2.26 -2.04
C ALA A 194 -13.02 -1.18 -2.90
N ILE A 195 -11.77 -0.83 -2.59
CA ILE A 195 -10.99 0.13 -3.38
C ILE A 195 -10.73 -0.43 -4.79
N THR A 196 -10.27 -1.67 -4.91
CA THR A 196 -9.96 -2.24 -6.24
C THR A 196 -11.19 -2.45 -7.10
N ASP A 197 -12.33 -2.77 -6.51
CA ASP A 197 -13.59 -2.98 -7.24
C ASP A 197 -14.24 -1.65 -7.66
N ASN A 198 -14.22 -0.64 -6.81
CA ASN A 198 -14.89 0.64 -7.06
C ASN A 198 -13.97 1.67 -7.74
N HIS A 199 -12.66 1.56 -7.57
CA HIS A 199 -11.66 2.52 -8.04
C HIS A 199 -10.53 1.83 -8.78
N PRO A 200 -10.77 1.25 -9.98
CA PRO A 200 -9.74 0.55 -10.76
C PRO A 200 -8.62 1.48 -11.23
N GLU A 201 -8.84 2.80 -11.24
CA GLU A 201 -7.83 3.82 -11.56
C GLU A 201 -6.79 4.01 -10.45
N VAL A 202 -7.09 3.58 -9.23
CA VAL A 202 -6.23 3.77 -8.06
C VAL A 202 -5.14 2.71 -7.99
N PHE A 203 -3.90 3.14 -7.76
CA PHE A 203 -2.80 2.25 -7.43
C PHE A 203 -2.87 1.86 -5.96
N LEU A 204 -3.20 0.61 -5.70
CA LEU A 204 -3.26 0.07 -4.34
C LEU A 204 -1.96 -0.64 -3.99
N ILE A 205 -1.33 -0.21 -2.90
CA ILE A 205 -0.17 -0.85 -2.30
C ILE A 205 -0.52 -1.24 -0.86
N VAL A 206 -0.37 -2.52 -0.54
CA VAL A 206 -0.47 -3.02 0.82
C VAL A 206 0.94 -3.23 1.34
N LEU A 207 1.29 -2.55 2.42
CA LEU A 207 2.60 -2.63 3.06
C LEU A 207 2.46 -3.30 4.42
N LEU A 208 3.04 -4.48 4.56
CA LEU A 208 3.02 -5.30 5.76
C LEU A 208 4.41 -5.28 6.42
N ILE A 209 4.49 -4.71 7.62
CA ILE A 209 5.73 -4.56 8.37
C ILE A 209 5.67 -5.40 9.64
N ASP A 210 6.65 -6.30 9.81
CA ASP A 210 6.79 -7.17 10.99
C ASP A 210 5.55 -8.07 11.19
N GLU A 211 4.90 -8.47 10.09
CA GLU A 211 3.77 -9.41 10.07
C GLU A 211 4.25 -10.86 9.85
N ARG A 212 3.35 -11.79 10.09
CA ARG A 212 3.65 -13.23 9.93
C ARG A 212 3.59 -13.64 8.46
N PRO A 213 4.46 -14.57 8.01
CA PRO A 213 4.48 -15.04 6.62
C PRO A 213 3.13 -15.56 6.12
N GLU A 214 2.36 -16.26 6.98
CA GLU A 214 1.03 -16.76 6.64
C GLU A 214 0.02 -15.63 6.41
N GLU A 215 0.10 -14.52 7.16
CA GLU A 215 -0.75 -13.34 6.97
C GLU A 215 -0.39 -12.60 5.67
N VAL A 216 0.88 -12.57 5.32
CA VAL A 216 1.36 -12.03 4.03
C VAL A 216 0.78 -12.84 2.87
N THR A 217 0.88 -14.16 2.94
CA THR A 217 0.35 -15.06 1.90
C THR A 217 -1.16 -14.90 1.73
N ASP A 218 -1.90 -14.81 2.85
CA ASP A 218 -3.34 -14.61 2.83
C ASP A 218 -3.71 -13.26 2.17
N MET A 219 -3.00 -12.19 2.50
CA MET A 219 -3.19 -10.89 1.88
C MET A 219 -2.90 -10.92 0.37
N GLN A 220 -1.80 -11.56 -0.05
CA GLN A 220 -1.44 -11.70 -1.47
C GLN A 220 -2.50 -12.47 -2.28
N ARG A 221 -3.18 -13.44 -1.66
CA ARG A 221 -4.24 -14.21 -2.32
C ARG A 221 -5.57 -13.50 -2.38
N SER A 222 -5.85 -12.62 -1.43
CA SER A 222 -7.15 -11.97 -1.27
C SER A 222 -7.22 -10.58 -1.91
N VAL A 223 -6.09 -9.93 -2.14
CA VAL A 223 -6.03 -8.53 -2.62
C VAL A 223 -5.50 -8.47 -4.05
N LYS A 224 -6.23 -7.76 -4.90
CA LYS A 224 -5.80 -7.39 -6.26
C LYS A 224 -5.03 -6.06 -6.22
N GLY A 225 -3.79 -6.12 -5.80
CA GLY A 225 -2.92 -4.94 -5.67
C GLY A 225 -1.49 -5.37 -5.46
N GLU A 226 -0.61 -4.41 -5.27
CA GLU A 226 0.78 -4.69 -4.96
C GLU A 226 0.90 -4.94 -3.44
N VAL A 227 1.29 -6.15 -3.04
CA VAL A 227 1.52 -6.51 -1.64
C VAL A 227 3.01 -6.61 -1.39
N ILE A 228 3.52 -5.69 -0.60
CA ILE A 228 4.92 -5.58 -0.21
C ILE A 228 5.04 -5.88 1.28
N SER A 229 6.00 -6.71 1.64
CA SER A 229 6.16 -7.14 3.03
C SER A 229 7.61 -7.19 3.48
N SER A 230 7.77 -7.03 4.78
CA SER A 230 8.96 -7.41 5.53
C SER A 230 8.49 -8.12 6.79
N THR A 231 8.73 -9.42 6.87
CA THR A 231 8.19 -10.30 7.91
C THR A 231 8.97 -10.21 9.22
N PHE A 232 8.39 -10.73 10.31
CA PHE A 232 8.93 -10.58 11.66
C PHE A 232 10.32 -11.19 11.86
N ASP A 233 10.73 -12.12 11.01
CA ASP A 233 12.02 -12.77 11.00
C ASP A 233 13.13 -11.95 10.31
N GLU A 234 12.76 -10.85 9.64
CA GLU A 234 13.70 -9.92 9.01
C GLU A 234 14.18 -8.83 9.99
N PRO A 235 15.37 -8.26 9.80
CA PRO A 235 15.88 -7.21 10.67
C PRO A 235 15.14 -5.88 10.50
N ALA A 236 15.15 -5.05 11.54
CA ALA A 236 14.50 -3.74 11.53
C ALA A 236 14.97 -2.82 10.39
N SER A 237 16.24 -2.91 9.99
CA SER A 237 16.77 -2.18 8.83
C SER A 237 16.07 -2.53 7.53
N ARG A 238 15.63 -3.79 7.39
CA ARG A 238 14.87 -4.25 6.23
C ARG A 238 13.46 -3.66 6.22
N HIS A 239 12.78 -3.62 7.38
CA HIS A 239 11.49 -2.97 7.52
C HIS A 239 11.52 -1.50 7.07
N VAL A 240 12.55 -0.78 7.50
CA VAL A 240 12.76 0.62 7.11
C VAL A 240 13.02 0.75 5.61
N GLN A 241 13.91 -0.06 5.05
CA GLN A 241 14.24 -0.03 3.62
C GLN A 241 13.02 -0.26 2.73
N VAL A 242 12.20 -1.24 3.05
CA VAL A 242 10.97 -1.55 2.30
C VAL A 242 9.99 -0.38 2.36
N ALA A 243 9.77 0.17 3.55
CA ALA A 243 8.87 1.30 3.73
C ALA A 243 9.34 2.55 2.94
N GLU A 244 10.64 2.83 2.95
CA GLU A 244 11.23 3.95 2.18
C GLU A 244 11.03 3.75 0.67
N MET A 245 11.21 2.55 0.14
CA MET A 245 10.97 2.24 -1.27
C MET A 245 9.49 2.43 -1.64
N VAL A 246 8.58 1.97 -0.80
CA VAL A 246 7.13 2.10 -1.04
C VAL A 246 6.70 3.56 -1.05
N ILE A 247 7.13 4.36 -0.09
CA ILE A 247 6.73 5.78 -0.04
C ILE A 247 7.33 6.58 -1.19
N GLU A 248 8.57 6.31 -1.58
CA GLU A 248 9.18 6.98 -2.73
C GLU A 248 8.48 6.60 -4.04
N LYS A 249 8.11 5.33 -4.23
CA LYS A 249 7.29 4.90 -5.36
C LYS A 249 5.94 5.63 -5.39
N ALA A 250 5.25 5.68 -4.27
CA ALA A 250 3.96 6.37 -4.17
C ALA A 250 4.07 7.86 -4.54
N LYS A 251 5.08 8.56 -4.02
CA LYS A 251 5.34 9.97 -4.36
C LYS A 251 5.61 10.16 -5.84
N ARG A 252 6.41 9.28 -6.47
CA ARG A 252 6.70 9.37 -7.92
C ARG A 252 5.44 9.19 -8.76
N LEU A 253 4.56 8.25 -8.40
CA LEU A 253 3.27 8.07 -9.07
C LEU A 253 2.37 9.31 -8.93
N VAL A 254 2.32 9.92 -7.75
CA VAL A 254 1.54 11.15 -7.53
C VAL A 254 2.10 12.34 -8.32
N GLU A 255 3.41 12.47 -8.48
CA GLU A 255 4.02 13.48 -9.37
C GLU A 255 3.55 13.34 -10.82
N HIS A 256 3.14 12.15 -11.22
CA HIS A 256 2.50 11.82 -12.51
C HIS A 256 0.96 11.85 -12.44
N LYS A 257 0.38 12.55 -11.48
CA LYS A 257 -1.07 12.73 -11.31
C LYS A 257 -1.86 11.44 -11.11
N LYS A 258 -1.21 10.39 -10.62
CA LYS A 258 -1.89 9.13 -10.28
C LYS A 258 -2.44 9.20 -8.86
N ASP A 259 -3.53 8.48 -8.62
CA ASP A 259 -4.10 8.28 -7.30
C ASP A 259 -3.53 7.00 -6.69
N VAL A 260 -2.92 7.13 -5.51
CA VAL A 260 -2.28 6.01 -4.80
C VAL A 260 -2.90 5.85 -3.43
N VAL A 261 -3.18 4.61 -3.05
CA VAL A 261 -3.59 4.24 -1.70
C VAL A 261 -2.58 3.26 -1.13
N ILE A 262 -2.03 3.58 0.03
CA ILE A 262 -1.20 2.68 0.83
C ILE A 262 -2.02 2.20 2.04
N LEU A 263 -2.19 0.89 2.16
CA LEU A 263 -2.68 0.25 3.38
C LEU A 263 -1.47 -0.26 4.14
N LEU A 264 -1.18 0.33 5.30
CA LEU A 264 -0.02 0.00 6.12
C LEU A 264 -0.43 -0.78 7.37
N ASP A 265 0.05 -1.98 7.52
CA ASP A 265 -0.07 -2.78 8.73
C ASP A 265 1.31 -3.15 9.27
N SER A 266 1.82 -2.47 10.26
CA SER A 266 1.27 -1.36 11.04
C SER A 266 2.26 -0.20 11.19
N ILE A 267 1.74 0.98 11.41
CA ILE A 267 2.58 2.17 11.73
C ILE A 267 3.32 1.99 13.07
N THR A 268 2.72 1.29 14.01
CA THR A 268 3.33 0.98 15.31
C THR A 268 4.62 0.18 15.15
N ARG A 269 4.58 -0.86 14.33
CA ARG A 269 5.75 -1.71 14.07
C ARG A 269 6.80 -1.00 13.23
N LEU A 270 6.37 -0.17 12.28
CA LEU A 270 7.28 0.70 11.54
C LEU A 270 7.97 1.69 12.47
N GLY A 271 7.25 2.31 13.42
CA GLY A 271 7.83 3.16 14.45
C GLY A 271 8.87 2.46 15.32
N ARG A 272 8.60 1.20 15.72
CA ARG A 272 9.56 0.37 16.45
C ARG A 272 10.83 0.09 15.62
N ALA A 273 10.67 -0.20 14.34
CA ALA A 273 11.80 -0.47 13.45
C ALA A 273 12.70 0.76 13.31
N TYR A 274 12.12 1.93 13.12
CA TYR A 274 12.87 3.19 13.10
C TYR A 274 13.56 3.47 14.44
N ASN A 275 12.91 3.18 15.57
CA ASN A 275 13.54 3.35 16.87
C ASN A 275 14.79 2.46 17.06
N THR A 276 14.81 1.30 16.42
CA THR A 276 15.94 0.39 16.44
C THR A 276 17.09 0.85 15.53
N VAL A 277 16.76 1.43 14.37
CA VAL A 277 17.72 1.75 13.31
C VAL A 277 18.30 3.15 13.44
N VAL A 278 17.55 4.10 13.98
CA VAL A 278 18.00 5.50 14.10
C VAL A 278 19.15 5.58 15.12
N PRO A 279 20.25 6.30 14.80
CA PRO A 279 21.31 6.56 15.77
C PRO A 279 20.76 7.24 17.02
N SER A 280 21.21 6.79 18.18
CA SER A 280 20.75 7.34 19.45
C SER A 280 21.04 8.84 19.56
N SER A 281 20.01 9.62 19.88
CA SER A 281 20.14 11.05 20.14
C SER A 281 20.67 11.36 21.55
N GLY A 282 20.77 10.34 22.41
CA GLY A 282 21.05 10.49 23.85
C GLY A 282 19.86 10.98 24.65
N LYS A 283 18.71 11.24 24.03
CA LYS A 283 17.46 11.65 24.67
C LYS A 283 16.40 10.59 24.43
N VAL A 284 16.05 9.86 25.46
CA VAL A 284 15.04 8.79 25.41
C VAL A 284 13.77 9.28 26.07
N LEU A 285 12.66 9.20 25.35
CA LEU A 285 11.31 9.49 25.86
C LEU A 285 10.77 8.31 26.69
N THR A 286 9.66 8.54 27.35
CA THR A 286 8.92 7.48 28.04
C THR A 286 8.67 6.30 27.11
N GLY A 287 8.79 5.05 27.60
CA GLY A 287 8.60 3.85 26.79
C GLY A 287 9.81 3.44 25.96
N GLY A 288 10.98 4.09 26.13
CA GLY A 288 12.21 3.71 25.42
C GLY A 288 12.29 4.20 23.97
N VAL A 289 11.51 5.23 23.60
CA VAL A 289 11.53 5.81 22.25
C VAL A 289 12.58 6.91 22.19
N ASP A 290 13.52 6.82 21.26
CA ASP A 290 14.47 7.90 20.98
C ASP A 290 13.73 9.15 20.48
N ALA A 291 14.16 10.33 20.90
CA ALA A 291 13.51 11.60 20.54
C ALA A 291 13.42 11.84 19.01
N ASN A 292 14.35 11.28 18.23
CA ASN A 292 14.39 11.42 16.78
C ASN A 292 13.75 10.25 16.02
N ALA A 293 13.39 9.16 16.72
CA ALA A 293 12.96 7.91 16.08
C ALA A 293 11.69 8.04 15.24
N LEU A 294 10.72 8.84 15.69
CA LEU A 294 9.41 8.95 15.05
C LEU A 294 9.34 10.02 13.96
N GLN A 295 10.40 10.78 13.73
CA GLN A 295 10.40 11.84 12.73
C GLN A 295 10.18 11.30 11.30
N ARG A 296 10.87 10.23 10.91
CA ARG A 296 10.70 9.59 9.60
C ARG A 296 9.35 8.90 9.42
N PRO A 297 8.86 8.08 10.38
CA PRO A 297 7.50 7.52 10.31
C PRO A 297 6.42 8.61 10.24
N LYS A 298 6.57 9.74 10.94
CA LYS A 298 5.66 10.88 10.82
C LYS A 298 5.69 11.50 9.42
N ARG A 299 6.86 11.62 8.80
CA ARG A 299 6.98 12.08 7.41
C ARG A 299 6.33 11.09 6.44
N PHE A 300 6.49 9.80 6.68
CA PHE A 300 5.82 8.77 5.90
C PHE A 300 4.30 8.95 5.94
N PHE A 301 3.72 8.93 7.13
CA PHE A 301 2.28 9.09 7.31
C PHE A 301 1.77 10.47 6.90
N GLY A 302 2.52 11.51 7.20
CA GLY A 302 2.23 12.89 6.83
C GLY A 302 2.33 13.20 5.33
N ALA A 303 2.89 12.30 4.52
CA ALA A 303 2.92 12.43 3.08
C ALA A 303 1.52 12.28 2.44
N ALA A 304 0.57 11.64 3.11
CA ALA A 304 -0.80 11.49 2.63
C ALA A 304 -1.47 12.85 2.46
N ARG A 305 -1.90 13.15 1.23
CA ARG A 305 -2.56 14.41 0.84
C ARG A 305 -3.27 14.29 -0.49
N ASN A 306 -4.31 15.08 -0.66
CA ASN A 306 -4.87 15.38 -1.97
C ASN A 306 -4.07 16.53 -2.60
N ILE A 307 -3.96 16.58 -3.92
CA ILE A 307 -3.08 17.50 -4.64
C ILE A 307 -3.90 18.35 -5.62
N GLU A 308 -3.73 19.68 -5.54
CA GLU A 308 -4.45 20.63 -6.42
C GLU A 308 -4.11 20.41 -7.90
N GLU A 309 -2.86 20.11 -8.20
CA GLU A 309 -2.36 19.89 -9.56
C GLU A 309 -2.78 18.54 -10.16
N GLY A 310 -3.44 17.69 -9.36
CA GLY A 310 -3.92 16.36 -9.71
C GLY A 310 -3.11 15.24 -9.07
N GLY A 311 -3.76 14.11 -8.90
CA GLY A 311 -3.23 12.98 -8.15
C GLY A 311 -3.49 13.09 -6.65
N SER A 312 -3.30 11.99 -5.95
CA SER A 312 -3.47 11.92 -4.49
C SER A 312 -2.67 10.78 -3.89
N LEU A 313 -2.29 10.95 -2.64
CA LEU A 313 -1.72 9.88 -1.82
C LEU A 313 -2.57 9.72 -0.58
N SER A 314 -3.23 8.57 -0.47
CA SER A 314 -3.98 8.17 0.73
C SER A 314 -3.17 7.14 1.50
N ILE A 315 -3.10 7.27 2.82
CA ILE A 315 -2.48 6.28 3.70
C ILE A 315 -3.47 5.91 4.79
N ILE A 316 -3.85 4.64 4.82
CA ILE A 316 -4.69 4.04 5.85
C ILE A 316 -3.78 3.09 6.63
N ALA A 317 -3.38 3.50 7.82
CA ALA A 317 -2.42 2.78 8.65
C ALA A 317 -3.09 2.22 9.91
N THR A 318 -2.73 1.00 10.28
CA THR A 318 -3.13 0.43 11.56
C THR A 318 -2.20 0.90 12.67
N ALA A 319 -2.77 1.31 13.78
CA ALA A 319 -2.07 1.62 15.02
C ALA A 319 -2.51 0.64 16.10
N LEU A 320 -1.55 -0.04 16.71
CA LEU A 320 -1.79 -1.06 17.72
C LEU A 320 -1.88 -0.42 19.09
N ILE A 321 -2.94 -0.71 19.82
CA ILE A 321 -3.16 -0.27 21.21
C ILE A 321 -3.41 -1.48 22.12
N ASP A 322 -3.38 -1.25 23.44
CA ASP A 322 -3.63 -2.29 24.45
C ASP A 322 -2.73 -3.54 24.29
N THR A 323 -1.52 -3.34 23.83
CA THR A 323 -0.53 -4.41 23.63
C THR A 323 0.26 -4.73 24.90
N GLY A 324 0.10 -3.91 25.94
CA GLY A 324 0.91 -3.96 27.15
C GLY A 324 2.31 -3.30 27.00
N SER A 325 2.62 -2.73 25.85
CA SER A 325 3.89 -2.06 25.57
C SER A 325 3.77 -0.55 25.76
N LYS A 326 4.57 0.01 26.65
CA LYS A 326 4.68 1.48 26.83
C LYS A 326 5.19 2.18 25.56
N MET A 327 6.04 1.52 24.80
CA MET A 327 6.52 2.04 23.52
C MET A 327 5.37 2.21 22.53
N ASP A 328 4.47 1.24 22.44
CA ASP A 328 3.31 1.32 21.54
C ASP A 328 2.34 2.44 21.94
N GLU A 329 2.14 2.65 23.23
CA GLU A 329 1.33 3.78 23.75
C GLU A 329 1.91 5.13 23.30
N VAL A 330 3.23 5.31 23.43
CA VAL A 330 3.92 6.53 22.99
C VAL A 330 3.83 6.71 21.49
N ILE A 331 4.06 5.66 20.70
CA ILE A 331 3.94 5.70 19.24
C ILE A 331 2.52 6.10 18.84
N PHE A 332 1.51 5.48 19.44
CA PHE A 332 0.11 5.81 19.15
C PHE A 332 -0.21 7.28 19.44
N GLU A 333 0.15 7.80 20.62
CA GLU A 333 -0.10 9.19 20.99
C GLU A 333 0.59 10.18 20.03
N GLU A 334 1.78 9.85 19.53
CA GLU A 334 2.50 10.68 18.56
C GLU A 334 1.84 10.73 17.18
N PHE A 335 1.13 9.68 16.78
CA PHE A 335 0.42 9.61 15.48
C PHE A 335 -1.03 10.08 15.56
N LYS A 336 -1.69 9.98 16.72
CA LYS A 336 -3.09 10.30 16.92
C LYS A 336 -3.47 11.71 16.43
N GLY A 337 -2.62 12.70 16.67
CA GLY A 337 -2.85 14.07 16.22
C GLY A 337 -2.48 14.35 14.75
N THR A 338 -1.85 13.41 14.06
CA THR A 338 -1.35 13.58 12.69
C THR A 338 -2.40 13.21 11.63
N GLY A 339 -3.30 12.28 11.94
CA GLY A 339 -4.36 11.83 11.05
C GLY A 339 -5.53 12.80 10.92
N ASN A 340 -6.28 12.68 9.83
CA ASN A 340 -7.54 13.40 9.61
C ASN A 340 -8.75 12.46 9.53
N SER A 341 -8.58 11.19 9.81
CA SER A 341 -9.64 10.18 9.96
C SER A 341 -9.22 9.12 10.95
N GLU A 342 -10.14 8.68 11.78
CA GLU A 342 -9.92 7.60 12.74
C GLU A 342 -11.02 6.55 12.62
N ILE A 343 -10.60 5.29 12.56
CA ILE A 343 -11.45 4.09 12.57
C ILE A 343 -11.05 3.31 13.80
N VAL A 344 -11.81 3.46 14.89
CA VAL A 344 -11.48 2.88 16.19
C VAL A 344 -12.20 1.55 16.38
N LEU A 345 -11.43 0.48 16.56
CA LEU A 345 -11.96 -0.84 16.86
C LEU A 345 -12.05 -1.05 18.39
N ASP A 346 -13.04 -1.80 18.82
CA ASP A 346 -13.31 -2.09 20.24
C ASP A 346 -13.36 -3.60 20.48
N ARG A 347 -12.58 -4.04 21.48
CA ARG A 347 -12.49 -5.45 21.82
C ARG A 347 -13.81 -6.01 22.38
N LYS A 348 -14.61 -5.23 23.10
CA LYS A 348 -15.90 -5.67 23.64
C LYS A 348 -16.88 -6.07 22.53
N VAL A 349 -16.80 -5.41 21.37
CA VAL A 349 -17.62 -5.70 20.20
C VAL A 349 -17.14 -7.02 19.56
N SER A 350 -15.82 -7.17 19.35
CA SER A 350 -15.26 -8.39 18.77
C SER A 350 -15.39 -9.62 19.67
N ASP A 351 -15.35 -9.46 20.99
CA ASP A 351 -15.59 -10.56 21.94
C ASP A 351 -17.00 -11.13 21.81
N LYS A 352 -17.98 -10.31 21.37
CA LYS A 352 -19.34 -10.77 21.02
C LYS A 352 -19.49 -11.24 19.56
N ARG A 353 -18.38 -11.37 18.81
CA ARG A 353 -18.38 -11.79 17.41
C ARG A 353 -19.17 -10.88 16.48
N ILE A 354 -19.23 -9.59 16.79
CA ILE A 354 -19.83 -8.56 15.96
C ILE A 354 -18.71 -7.89 15.14
N PHE A 355 -18.85 -7.89 13.80
CA PHE A 355 -17.87 -7.31 12.88
C PHE A 355 -18.55 -6.43 11.82
N PRO A 356 -17.97 -5.25 11.50
CA PRO A 356 -16.72 -4.71 12.07
C PRO A 356 -16.88 -4.37 13.54
N SER A 357 -15.83 -4.61 14.32
CA SER A 357 -15.83 -4.30 15.76
C SER A 357 -15.58 -2.83 16.04
N LEU A 358 -16.35 -1.95 15.39
CA LEU A 358 -16.15 -0.51 15.36
C LEU A 358 -16.76 0.17 16.59
N ASP A 359 -16.02 1.13 17.17
CA ASP A 359 -16.55 2.10 18.10
C ASP A 359 -17.04 3.33 17.31
N VAL A 360 -18.35 3.41 17.11
CA VAL A 360 -19.00 4.48 16.35
C VAL A 360 -18.75 5.86 16.96
N GLY A 361 -18.73 5.94 18.29
CA GLY A 361 -18.57 7.21 19.00
C GLY A 361 -17.17 7.82 18.87
N LYS A 362 -16.14 6.96 18.68
CA LYS A 362 -14.75 7.39 18.57
C LYS A 362 -14.25 7.45 17.14
N SER A 363 -15.02 6.95 16.16
CA SER A 363 -14.66 6.93 14.74
C SER A 363 -15.24 8.12 14.01
N GLY A 364 -14.53 8.61 13.00
CA GLY A 364 -15.01 9.71 12.16
C GLY A 364 -13.91 10.28 11.26
N THR A 365 -14.32 11.14 10.34
CA THR A 365 -13.44 11.82 9.39
C THR A 365 -13.61 13.33 9.50
N ARG A 366 -12.50 14.05 9.55
CA ARG A 366 -12.51 15.53 9.52
C ARG A 366 -12.90 16.00 8.12
N LYS A 367 -13.69 17.08 8.05
CA LYS A 367 -14.16 17.66 6.80
C LYS A 367 -14.97 16.67 5.92
N GLU A 368 -15.74 15.78 6.56
CA GLU A 368 -16.59 14.82 5.86
C GLU A 368 -17.61 15.47 4.93
N GLU A 369 -17.95 16.75 5.19
CA GLU A 369 -18.81 17.56 4.33
C GLU A 369 -18.25 17.79 2.91
N LEU A 370 -16.95 17.58 2.69
CA LEU A 370 -16.33 17.64 1.37
C LEU A 370 -16.47 16.33 0.59
N LEU A 371 -16.76 15.23 1.29
CA LEU A 371 -16.82 13.88 0.71
C LEU A 371 -18.22 13.38 0.45
N VAL A 372 -19.22 13.95 1.13
CA VAL A 372 -20.59 13.48 1.13
C VAL A 372 -21.53 14.63 0.82
N ASP A 373 -22.54 14.37 -0.02
CA ASP A 373 -23.57 15.38 -0.32
C ASP A 373 -24.38 15.77 0.93
N GLN A 374 -24.92 16.99 0.92
CA GLN A 374 -25.59 17.58 2.07
C GLN A 374 -26.79 16.76 2.58
N ALA A 375 -27.53 16.13 1.71
CA ALA A 375 -28.70 15.33 2.09
C ALA A 375 -28.27 14.05 2.83
N THR A 376 -27.29 13.34 2.30
CA THR A 376 -26.71 12.14 2.91
C THR A 376 -26.00 12.50 4.22
N LEU A 377 -25.26 13.60 4.25
CA LEU A 377 -24.55 14.06 5.45
C LEU A 377 -25.53 14.34 6.61
N SER A 378 -26.66 14.98 6.32
CA SER A 378 -27.69 15.23 7.34
C SER A 378 -28.23 13.93 7.94
N LYS A 379 -28.46 12.91 7.12
CA LYS A 379 -28.88 11.58 7.58
C LYS A 379 -27.79 10.87 8.39
N MET A 380 -26.54 10.97 7.97
CA MET A 380 -25.39 10.44 8.73
C MET A 380 -25.32 11.06 10.14
N TRP A 381 -25.53 12.36 10.26
CA TRP A 381 -25.53 13.03 11.55
C TRP A 381 -26.70 12.61 12.45
N VAL A 382 -27.89 12.42 11.88
CA VAL A 382 -29.04 11.88 12.62
C VAL A 382 -28.74 10.46 13.10
N LEU A 383 -28.25 9.60 12.22
CA LEU A 383 -27.88 8.23 12.54
C LEU A 383 -26.82 8.18 13.65
N ARG A 384 -25.75 8.95 13.52
CA ARG A 384 -24.68 9.02 14.53
C ARG A 384 -25.22 9.46 15.88
N ARG A 385 -26.12 10.45 15.92
CA ARG A 385 -26.75 10.92 17.15
C ARG A 385 -27.57 9.82 17.85
N ILE A 386 -28.28 9.00 17.09
CA ILE A 386 -29.01 7.84 17.60
C ILE A 386 -28.03 6.81 18.17
N LEU A 387 -27.01 6.45 17.41
CA LEU A 387 -26.03 5.42 17.80
C LEU A 387 -25.23 5.82 19.04
N MET A 388 -24.91 7.10 19.20
CA MET A 388 -24.17 7.61 20.36
C MET A 388 -24.95 7.54 21.69
N GLN A 389 -26.27 7.39 21.64
CA GLN A 389 -27.10 7.17 22.84
C GLN A 389 -27.06 5.72 23.33
N MET A 390 -26.50 4.82 22.54
CA MET A 390 -26.39 3.39 22.86
C MET A 390 -24.99 3.05 23.34
N GLY A 391 -24.85 1.93 24.04
CA GLY A 391 -23.53 1.34 24.31
C GLY A 391 -22.84 0.89 22.99
N THR A 392 -21.52 0.87 22.98
CA THR A 392 -20.72 0.57 21.78
C THR A 392 -21.17 -0.72 21.08
N VAL A 393 -21.43 -1.77 21.83
CA VAL A 393 -21.88 -3.08 21.30
C VAL A 393 -23.27 -2.96 20.68
N ASP A 394 -24.20 -2.35 21.40
CA ASP A 394 -25.59 -2.22 20.97
C ASP A 394 -25.71 -1.31 19.75
N ALA A 395 -24.89 -0.27 19.67
CA ALA A 395 -24.83 0.62 18.49
C ALA A 395 -24.41 -0.13 17.23
N MET A 396 -23.36 -0.97 17.29
CA MET A 396 -22.94 -1.78 16.15
C MET A 396 -23.96 -2.82 15.75
N GLN A 397 -24.54 -3.53 16.72
CA GLN A 397 -25.58 -4.51 16.45
C GLN A 397 -26.80 -3.84 15.80
N PHE A 398 -27.25 -2.73 16.34
CA PHE A 398 -28.37 -1.96 15.77
C PHE A 398 -28.09 -1.52 14.34
N LEU A 399 -26.91 -0.97 14.07
CA LEU A 399 -26.53 -0.54 12.72
C LEU A 399 -26.54 -1.70 11.74
N LEU A 400 -25.92 -2.82 12.08
CA LEU A 400 -25.86 -4.00 11.23
C LEU A 400 -27.26 -4.59 10.96
N ASP A 401 -28.11 -4.62 11.97
CA ASP A 401 -29.50 -5.10 11.83
C ASP A 401 -30.30 -4.19 10.88
N LYS A 402 -30.15 -2.87 10.98
CA LYS A 402 -30.81 -1.93 10.07
C LYS A 402 -30.25 -1.98 8.65
N MET A 403 -29.00 -2.33 8.46
CA MET A 403 -28.38 -2.50 7.14
C MET A 403 -28.67 -3.86 6.51
N LYS A 404 -29.31 -4.78 7.21
CA LYS A 404 -29.46 -6.18 6.78
C LYS A 404 -30.20 -6.32 5.44
N ASP A 405 -31.25 -5.56 5.26
CA ASP A 405 -32.12 -5.62 4.10
C ASP A 405 -31.74 -4.61 3.00
N ALA A 406 -30.85 -3.67 3.29
CA ALA A 406 -30.37 -2.70 2.34
C ALA A 406 -29.29 -3.28 1.44
N LYS A 407 -29.44 -3.17 0.12
CA LYS A 407 -28.45 -3.65 -0.86
C LYS A 407 -27.24 -2.75 -0.95
N SER A 408 -27.42 -1.45 -0.75
CA SER A 408 -26.37 -0.43 -0.79
C SER A 408 -26.53 0.55 0.37
N ASN A 409 -25.54 1.43 0.57
CA ASN A 409 -25.65 2.52 1.53
C ASN A 409 -26.69 3.56 1.08
N GLU A 410 -26.85 3.75 -0.23
CA GLU A 410 -27.91 4.61 -0.77
C GLU A 410 -29.30 4.07 -0.40
N ASP A 411 -29.56 2.78 -0.60
CA ASP A 411 -30.78 2.12 -0.19
C ASP A 411 -31.03 2.24 1.32
N PHE A 412 -29.96 2.07 2.10
CA PHE A 412 -30.03 2.22 3.56
C PHE A 412 -30.48 3.62 3.96
N PHE A 413 -29.86 4.67 3.39
CA PHE A 413 -30.26 6.06 3.68
C PHE A 413 -31.63 6.42 3.11
N ALA A 414 -32.05 5.82 1.99
CA ALA A 414 -33.40 5.98 1.49
C ALA A 414 -34.45 5.42 2.45
N SER A 415 -34.18 4.28 3.08
CA SER A 415 -35.09 3.66 4.07
C SER A 415 -35.25 4.48 5.35
N MET A 416 -34.32 5.38 5.67
CA MET A 416 -34.43 6.24 6.86
C MET A 416 -35.51 7.33 6.73
N ASN A 417 -36.10 7.52 5.57
CA ASN A 417 -37.19 8.47 5.34
C ASN A 417 -38.58 7.84 5.51
N GLN A 418 -38.65 6.52 5.75
CA GLN A 418 -39.87 5.77 6.01
C GLN A 418 -40.03 5.51 7.52
#